data_f3b617d71ef9843c571a21bac4f0620e
#
_entry.id   f3b617d71ef9843c571a21bac4f0620e
#
_cell.length_a   1.000
_cell.length_b   1.000
_cell.length_c   1.000
_cell.angle_alpha   90.00
_cell.angle_beta   90.00
_cell.angle_gamma   90.00
#
_symmetry.space_group_name_H-M   'P 1'
#
loop_
_entity.id
_entity.type
_entity.pdbx_description
1 polymer ?
#
loop_
_entity_poly.entity_id
_entity_poly.type
_entity_poly.pdbx_seq_one_letter_code
_entity_poly.pdbx_strand_id
1 'polypeptide(L)'
;MTNPLSLLALPPRFGPTLRRIVFIWLALLCLPVSGQELAAEPTIVRYFSKGNTEGLRAYQLELVKLLLEKTRATHGDYSLIIVDSDLSAARAKAETEKGELINTHYATEWSGEFVNAENVYVLPHSVLKGLLGMRSLIVREDRLRDFERIYQHNQLALFKAGQRTDWPDVEILEYNKLPTILTEQFTSLRPMLQAHRFDYLPLSILEAPAVSAPFNTGSNALAISPSTAIFYPLAMHLCVSKTKPKIAERLGAGFTIASEDGSIDALFEKHFGFVATLLAQKKLTTLILNNPLISPTENKRLIAEFINNYGPYTKTVYSE
;
A
#
# COMPACT_ATOMS: atom_id res chain seq x y z
N MET A 1 54.61 -46.12 7.42
CA MET A 1 54.47 -47.39 8.23
C MET A 1 52.98 -47.54 8.49
N THR A 2 52.46 -48.29 7.69
CA THR A 2 51.79 -49.61 7.59
C THR A 2 50.29 -49.53 7.89
N ASN A 3 49.56 -49.60 6.79
CA ASN A 3 48.21 -50.17 6.70
C ASN A 3 48.18 -51.61 7.31
N PRO A 4 47.08 -52.17 7.79
CA PRO A 4 46.29 -52.94 6.87
C PRO A 4 44.74 -52.95 7.16
N LEU A 5 43.98 -52.86 6.12
CA LEU A 5 42.65 -53.45 5.99
C LEU A 5 42.78 -54.97 5.93
N SER A 6 42.41 -55.67 6.99
CA SER A 6 42.20 -57.12 6.97
C SER A 6 40.82 -57.41 6.42
N LEU A 7 40.75 -57.98 5.23
CA LEU A 7 39.58 -58.65 4.68
C LEU A 7 39.15 -59.80 5.61
N LEU A 8 37.94 -59.73 6.17
CA LEU A 8 37.29 -60.86 6.78
C LEU A 8 36.86 -61.84 5.68
N ALA A 9 37.71 -62.86 5.48
CA ALA A 9 37.36 -64.04 4.66
C ALA A 9 36.42 -64.93 5.47
N LEU A 10 35.17 -65.09 5.05
CA LEU A 10 34.25 -66.06 5.59
C LEU A 10 34.70 -67.48 5.21
N PRO A 11 34.58 -68.47 6.12
CA PRO A 11 34.97 -69.86 5.85
C PRO A 11 34.07 -70.54 4.81
N PRO A 12 34.58 -71.50 4.04
CA PRO A 12 33.92 -72.03 2.83
C PRO A 12 32.92 -73.20 3.18
N ARG A 13 31.93 -72.93 4.05
CA ARG A 13 30.96 -73.96 4.45
C ARG A 13 29.48 -73.63 4.20
N PHE A 14 29.19 -72.60 3.46
CA PHE A 14 27.80 -72.26 3.07
C PHE A 14 27.60 -72.50 1.58
N GLY A 15 26.60 -73.33 1.25
CA GLY A 15 26.25 -73.69 -0.12
C GLY A 15 25.77 -72.46 -0.95
N PRO A 16 25.80 -72.56 -2.29
CA PRO A 16 25.55 -71.45 -3.21
C PRO A 16 24.18 -70.77 -3.05
N THR A 17 23.23 -71.43 -2.47
CA THR A 17 21.90 -70.93 -2.19
C THR A 17 21.87 -69.83 -1.08
N LEU A 18 22.65 -70.02 -0.04
CA LEU A 18 22.68 -69.07 1.09
C LEU A 18 23.42 -67.75 0.72
N ARG A 19 24.38 -67.84 -0.19
CA ARG A 19 25.11 -66.70 -0.72
C ARG A 19 24.24 -65.76 -1.57
N ARG A 20 23.25 -66.30 -2.27
CA ARG A 20 22.28 -65.52 -3.05
C ARG A 20 21.24 -64.80 -2.17
N ILE A 21 20.84 -65.35 -1.06
CA ILE A 21 19.91 -64.74 -0.13
C ILE A 21 20.55 -63.56 0.62
N VAL A 22 21.79 -63.67 1.03
CA VAL A 22 22.53 -62.60 1.73
C VAL A 22 22.75 -61.38 0.81
N PHE A 23 23.06 -61.65 -0.49
CA PHE A 23 23.19 -60.52 -1.46
C PHE A 23 21.87 -59.88 -1.78
N ILE A 24 20.75 -60.60 -1.79
CA ILE A 24 19.41 -60.03 -2.00
C ILE A 24 18.97 -59.18 -0.81
N TRP A 25 19.33 -59.53 0.41
CA TRP A 25 19.02 -58.73 1.62
C TRP A 25 19.90 -57.48 1.72
N LEU A 26 21.15 -57.49 1.27
CA LEU A 26 21.95 -56.27 1.21
C LEU A 26 21.54 -55.32 0.10
N ALA A 27 20.98 -55.81 -1.02
CA ALA A 27 20.49 -54.97 -2.11
C ALA A 27 19.16 -54.28 -1.79
N LEU A 28 18.34 -54.84 -0.84
CA LEU A 28 17.09 -54.21 -0.40
C LEU A 28 17.29 -53.08 0.62
N LEU A 29 18.49 -52.91 1.18
CA LEU A 29 18.81 -51.85 2.14
C LEU A 29 19.27 -50.54 1.47
N CYS A 30 19.42 -50.54 0.13
CA CYS A 30 19.77 -49.34 -0.69
C CYS A 30 18.57 -48.82 -1.50
N LEU A 31 17.35 -48.93 -0.99
CA LEU A 31 16.26 -48.12 -1.53
C LEU A 31 16.58 -46.68 -1.18
N PRO A 32 16.62 -45.74 -2.19
CA PRO A 32 16.72 -44.36 -1.86
C PRO A 32 15.52 -44.04 -0.96
N VAL A 33 15.78 -43.62 0.26
CA VAL A 33 14.80 -42.94 1.07
C VAL A 33 14.49 -41.70 0.24
N SER A 34 13.43 -41.76 -0.57
CA SER A 34 12.81 -40.58 -1.13
C SER A 34 12.45 -39.73 0.08
N GLY A 35 13.33 -38.81 0.46
CA GLY A 35 12.99 -37.80 1.41
C GLY A 35 11.74 -37.14 0.87
N GLN A 36 10.57 -37.46 1.46
CA GLN A 36 9.43 -36.57 1.33
C GLN A 36 9.96 -35.25 1.84
N GLU A 37 10.31 -34.35 0.90
CA GLU A 37 10.53 -32.94 1.17
C GLU A 37 9.23 -32.52 1.89
N LEU A 38 9.30 -32.40 3.22
CA LEU A 38 8.19 -31.86 3.99
C LEU A 38 7.89 -30.55 3.33
N ALA A 39 6.74 -30.45 2.66
CA ALA A 39 6.30 -29.22 2.03
C ALA A 39 6.42 -28.13 3.11
N ALA A 40 7.23 -27.13 2.84
CA ALA A 40 7.44 -26.04 3.78
C ALA A 40 6.08 -25.46 4.14
N GLU A 41 5.83 -25.24 5.42
CA GLU A 41 4.57 -24.65 5.86
C GLU A 41 4.30 -23.37 5.09
N PRO A 42 3.06 -23.14 4.61
CA PRO A 42 2.74 -21.98 3.82
C PRO A 42 2.96 -20.69 4.64
N THR A 43 3.49 -19.66 4.00
CA THR A 43 3.62 -18.32 4.61
C THR A 43 2.23 -17.76 4.89
N ILE A 44 1.87 -17.50 6.16
CA ILE A 44 0.57 -16.96 6.54
C ILE A 44 0.62 -15.42 6.58
N VAL A 45 0.02 -14.78 5.59
CA VAL A 45 -0.13 -13.33 5.52
C VAL A 45 -1.52 -12.93 6.01
N ARG A 46 -1.57 -12.18 7.11
CA ARG A 46 -2.79 -11.62 7.71
C ARG A 46 -2.85 -10.15 7.33
N TYR A 47 -3.50 -9.88 6.22
CA TYR A 47 -3.58 -8.55 5.62
C TYR A 47 -4.79 -7.79 6.14
N PHE A 48 -4.57 -6.63 6.76
CA PHE A 48 -5.63 -5.72 7.16
C PHE A 48 -6.10 -4.89 5.96
N SER A 49 -7.33 -5.15 5.53
CA SER A 49 -7.96 -4.47 4.41
C SER A 49 -8.67 -3.21 4.89
N LYS A 50 -8.00 -2.06 4.81
CA LYS A 50 -8.60 -0.76 5.13
C LYS A 50 -8.32 0.23 4.02
N GLY A 51 -9.35 0.77 3.44
CA GLY A 51 -9.29 1.87 2.46
C GLY A 51 -10.61 2.61 2.46
N ASN A 52 -10.58 3.90 2.12
CA ASN A 52 -11.79 4.74 2.19
C ASN A 52 -12.76 4.45 1.04
N THR A 53 -12.23 3.98 -0.09
CA THR A 53 -13.02 3.64 -1.28
C THR A 53 -12.80 2.19 -1.69
N GLU A 54 -13.81 1.61 -2.34
CA GLU A 54 -13.74 0.23 -2.84
C GLU A 54 -12.60 0.04 -3.85
N GLY A 55 -12.41 1.00 -4.76
CA GLY A 55 -11.34 0.95 -5.77
C GLY A 55 -9.95 0.92 -5.15
N LEU A 56 -9.70 1.73 -4.12
CA LEU A 56 -8.41 1.72 -3.42
C LEU A 56 -8.19 0.40 -2.67
N ARG A 57 -9.21 -0.12 -1.98
CA ARG A 57 -9.12 -1.42 -1.29
C ARG A 57 -8.85 -2.56 -2.26
N ALA A 58 -9.55 -2.58 -3.40
CA ALA A 58 -9.36 -3.60 -4.42
C ALA A 58 -7.92 -3.58 -4.99
N TYR A 59 -7.41 -2.40 -5.34
CA TYR A 59 -6.02 -2.24 -5.79
C TYR A 59 -5.01 -2.75 -4.76
N GLN A 60 -5.14 -2.33 -3.52
CA GLN A 60 -4.24 -2.71 -2.43
C GLN A 60 -4.22 -4.23 -2.21
N LEU A 61 -5.39 -4.86 -2.21
CA LEU A 61 -5.51 -6.32 -2.07
C LEU A 61 -4.91 -7.06 -3.27
N GLU A 62 -5.20 -6.60 -4.49
CA GLU A 62 -4.64 -7.20 -5.70
C GLU A 62 -3.12 -7.05 -5.75
N LEU A 63 -2.58 -5.93 -5.28
CA LEU A 63 -1.13 -5.74 -5.19
C LEU A 63 -0.49 -6.74 -4.22
N VAL A 64 -1.04 -6.92 -3.02
CA VAL A 64 -0.52 -7.95 -2.08
C VAL A 64 -0.55 -9.35 -2.71
N LYS A 65 -1.65 -9.70 -3.39
CA LYS A 65 -1.77 -10.99 -4.10
C LYS A 65 -0.70 -11.11 -5.19
N LEU A 66 -0.51 -10.08 -6.01
CA LEU A 66 0.49 -10.05 -7.06
C LEU A 66 1.89 -10.33 -6.50
N LEU A 67 2.30 -9.63 -5.42
CA LEU A 67 3.61 -9.79 -4.81
C LEU A 67 3.83 -11.21 -4.28
N LEU A 68 2.80 -11.81 -3.66
CA LEU A 68 2.85 -13.18 -3.17
C LEU A 68 2.94 -14.21 -4.29
N GLU A 69 2.21 -14.01 -5.40
CA GLU A 69 2.28 -14.89 -6.58
C GLU A 69 3.64 -14.81 -7.27
N LYS A 70 4.22 -13.62 -7.42
CA LYS A 70 5.55 -13.42 -8.02
C LYS A 70 6.65 -14.18 -7.27
N THR A 71 6.44 -14.46 -6.00
CA THR A 71 7.42 -15.14 -5.14
C THR A 71 7.06 -16.59 -4.84
N ARG A 72 5.98 -17.15 -5.41
CA ARG A 72 5.55 -18.52 -5.13
C ARG A 72 6.64 -19.56 -5.46
N ALA A 73 7.32 -19.40 -6.58
CA ALA A 73 8.37 -20.32 -7.03
C ALA A 73 9.60 -20.34 -6.11
N THR A 74 9.92 -19.21 -5.46
CA THR A 74 11.13 -19.05 -4.65
C THR A 74 10.89 -19.16 -3.14
N HIS A 75 9.68 -18.80 -2.68
CA HIS A 75 9.30 -18.75 -1.25
C HIS A 75 8.22 -19.77 -0.88
N GLY A 76 7.81 -20.63 -1.81
CA GLY A 76 6.78 -21.66 -1.58
C GLY A 76 5.36 -21.10 -1.50
N ASP A 77 4.43 -21.93 -1.06
CA ASP A 77 3.02 -21.58 -0.94
C ASP A 77 2.74 -20.53 0.14
N TYR A 78 1.59 -19.90 0.06
CA TYR A 78 1.12 -18.92 1.05
C TYR A 78 -0.38 -19.07 1.32
N SER A 79 -0.80 -18.57 2.48
CA SER A 79 -2.19 -18.34 2.84
C SER A 79 -2.40 -16.87 3.09
N LEU A 80 -3.29 -16.24 2.34
CA LEU A 80 -3.67 -14.82 2.53
C LEU A 80 -5.01 -14.75 3.27
N ILE A 81 -4.95 -14.29 4.51
CA ILE A 81 -6.11 -14.08 5.36
C ILE A 81 -6.42 -12.58 5.35
N ILE A 82 -7.59 -12.22 4.84
CA ILE A 82 -8.06 -10.83 4.84
C ILE A 82 -8.70 -10.54 6.19
N VAL A 83 -8.14 -9.59 6.92
CA VAL A 83 -8.69 -9.09 8.17
C VAL A 83 -9.53 -7.86 7.84
N ASP A 84 -10.83 -8.06 7.69
CA ASP A 84 -11.82 -7.01 7.42
C ASP A 84 -12.64 -6.78 8.70
N SER A 85 -12.07 -6.00 9.61
CA SER A 85 -12.68 -5.67 10.90
C SER A 85 -12.66 -4.17 11.12
N ASP A 86 -13.68 -3.65 11.80
CA ASP A 86 -13.77 -2.22 12.13
C ASP A 86 -12.86 -1.86 13.31
N LEU A 87 -11.55 -1.79 13.01
CA LEU A 87 -10.54 -1.37 13.97
C LEU A 87 -10.23 0.12 13.79
N SER A 88 -10.06 0.82 14.90
CA SER A 88 -9.46 2.16 14.86
C SER A 88 -8.02 2.09 14.32
N ALA A 89 -7.50 3.21 13.81
CA ALA A 89 -6.12 3.27 13.30
C ALA A 89 -5.10 2.87 14.40
N ALA A 90 -5.28 3.36 15.62
CA ALA A 90 -4.43 3.01 16.76
C ALA A 90 -4.48 1.50 17.09
N ARG A 91 -5.65 0.87 17.03
CA ARG A 91 -5.78 -0.57 17.26
C ARG A 91 -5.13 -1.39 16.15
N ALA A 92 -5.36 -1.02 14.88
CA ALA A 92 -4.75 -1.68 13.74
C ALA A 92 -3.21 -1.61 13.80
N LYS A 93 -2.66 -0.45 14.17
CA LYS A 93 -1.23 -0.26 14.43
C LYS A 93 -0.72 -1.24 15.49
N ALA A 94 -1.33 -1.24 16.68
CA ALA A 94 -0.93 -2.10 17.78
C ALA A 94 -0.99 -3.60 17.42
N GLU A 95 -2.01 -4.04 16.68
CA GLU A 95 -2.13 -5.42 16.23
C GLU A 95 -1.10 -5.77 15.15
N THR A 96 -0.74 -4.81 14.28
CA THR A 96 0.34 -5.02 13.29
C THR A 96 1.70 -5.15 13.98
N GLU A 97 1.99 -4.33 14.99
CA GLU A 97 3.24 -4.43 15.74
C GLU A 97 3.40 -5.81 16.41
N LYS A 98 2.31 -6.37 16.95
CA LYS A 98 2.29 -7.73 17.51
C LYS A 98 2.47 -8.81 16.43
N GLY A 99 1.89 -8.62 15.25
CA GLY A 99 1.98 -9.53 14.11
C GLY A 99 1.14 -10.82 14.21
N GLU A 100 0.19 -10.88 15.17
CA GLU A 100 -0.65 -12.07 15.40
C GLU A 100 -2.00 -11.97 14.69
N LEU A 101 -2.80 -10.95 14.98
CA LEU A 101 -4.08 -10.71 14.31
C LEU A 101 -3.86 -10.10 12.92
N ILE A 102 -2.98 -9.12 12.84
CA ILE A 102 -2.57 -8.43 11.61
C ILE A 102 -1.05 -8.50 11.54
N ASN A 103 -0.49 -8.86 10.39
CA ASN A 103 0.95 -8.78 10.21
C ASN A 103 1.37 -7.93 9.00
N THR A 104 0.40 -7.49 8.19
CA THR A 104 0.65 -6.73 6.98
C THR A 104 -0.49 -5.73 6.74
N HIS A 105 -0.17 -4.46 6.47
CA HIS A 105 -1.14 -3.44 6.07
C HIS A 105 -0.48 -2.29 5.32
N TYR A 106 -1.29 -1.44 4.68
CA TYR A 106 -0.82 -0.20 4.08
C TYR A 106 -0.95 0.97 5.04
N ALA A 107 0.11 1.77 5.14
CA ALA A 107 0.13 2.97 5.96
C ALA A 107 0.97 4.08 5.31
N THR A 108 0.79 5.29 5.81
CA THR A 108 1.69 6.42 5.54
C THR A 108 2.88 6.35 6.49
N GLU A 109 4.10 6.57 5.97
CA GLU A 109 5.35 6.18 6.62
C GLU A 109 5.74 7.02 7.84
N TRP A 110 5.48 8.31 7.81
CA TRP A 110 6.21 9.30 8.62
C TRP A 110 5.47 9.79 9.86
N SER A 111 4.25 9.49 10.03
CA SER A 111 3.59 9.86 11.27
C SER A 111 3.87 8.81 12.34
N GLY A 112 4.48 9.19 13.44
CA GLY A 112 4.69 8.32 14.58
C GLY A 112 3.42 7.69 15.15
N GLU A 113 2.26 8.27 14.85
CA GLU A 113 0.97 7.69 15.20
C GLU A 113 0.53 6.58 14.26
N PHE A 114 0.96 6.62 12.98
CA PHE A 114 0.53 5.67 11.96
C PHE A 114 1.48 4.50 11.78
N VAL A 115 2.79 4.74 11.83
CA VAL A 115 3.81 3.70 11.67
C VAL A 115 4.94 3.91 12.67
N ASN A 116 5.15 2.94 13.54
CA ASN A 116 6.35 2.89 14.36
C ASN A 116 7.39 2.01 13.65
N ALA A 117 8.37 2.64 12.98
CA ALA A 117 9.43 1.93 12.26
C ALA A 117 10.32 1.05 13.16
N GLU A 118 10.25 1.20 14.48
CA GLU A 118 10.95 0.30 15.41
C GLU A 118 10.30 -1.08 15.46
N ASN A 119 8.98 -1.18 15.24
CA ASN A 119 8.23 -2.42 15.37
C ASN A 119 7.70 -2.97 14.03
N VAL A 120 7.88 -2.23 12.94
CA VAL A 120 7.46 -2.67 11.60
C VAL A 120 8.56 -2.46 10.56
N TYR A 121 8.56 -3.30 9.53
CA TYR A 121 9.27 -3.07 8.29
C TYR A 121 8.39 -2.23 7.37
N VAL A 122 8.87 -1.07 6.97
CA VAL A 122 8.23 -0.25 5.94
C VAL A 122 8.89 -0.59 4.61
N LEU A 123 8.15 -1.20 3.68
CA LEU A 123 8.71 -1.53 2.37
C LEU A 123 8.90 -0.24 1.55
N PRO A 124 10.07 -0.04 0.90
CA PRO A 124 10.49 1.27 0.38
C PRO A 124 9.70 1.76 -0.85
N HIS A 125 8.78 0.96 -1.37
CA HIS A 125 8.03 1.29 -2.57
C HIS A 125 6.77 2.10 -2.26
N SER A 126 6.67 3.32 -2.79
CA SER A 126 5.41 4.08 -2.77
C SER A 126 4.42 3.46 -3.76
N VAL A 127 3.36 2.85 -3.22
CA VAL A 127 2.43 2.03 -4.01
C VAL A 127 1.44 2.83 -4.86
N LEU A 128 1.33 4.15 -4.65
CA LEU A 128 0.39 5.03 -5.35
C LEU A 128 1.08 6.12 -6.18
N LYS A 129 2.37 5.94 -6.51
CA LYS A 129 3.14 6.85 -7.39
C LYS A 129 3.07 8.33 -6.97
N GLY A 130 2.99 8.61 -5.66
CA GLY A 130 2.85 9.97 -5.12
C GLY A 130 1.45 10.58 -5.25
N LEU A 131 0.51 9.93 -5.95
CA LEU A 131 -0.83 10.48 -6.20
C LEU A 131 -1.77 10.43 -4.99
N LEU A 132 -1.38 9.76 -3.89
CA LEU A 132 -2.12 9.90 -2.65
C LEU A 132 -2.15 11.37 -2.18
N GLY A 133 -1.02 12.07 -2.27
CA GLY A 133 -0.90 13.47 -1.89
C GLY A 133 -1.49 14.48 -2.87
N MET A 134 -1.82 14.06 -4.10
CA MET A 134 -2.54 14.91 -5.05
C MET A 134 -4.03 14.88 -4.75
N ARG A 135 -4.54 15.99 -4.20
CA ARG A 135 -5.92 16.12 -3.73
C ARG A 135 -6.77 16.90 -4.72
N SER A 136 -7.77 16.23 -5.28
CA SER A 136 -8.88 16.90 -5.95
C SER A 136 -9.80 17.53 -4.90
N LEU A 137 -10.34 18.71 -5.19
CA LEU A 137 -11.29 19.38 -4.30
C LEU A 137 -12.71 19.00 -4.70
N ILE A 138 -13.36 18.18 -3.90
CA ILE A 138 -14.79 17.87 -4.05
C ILE A 138 -15.56 19.00 -3.40
N VAL A 139 -16.45 19.61 -4.15
CA VAL A 139 -17.27 20.75 -3.73
C VAL A 139 -18.74 20.50 -4.08
N ARG A 140 -19.64 21.29 -3.53
CA ARG A 140 -21.02 21.31 -4.05
C ARG A 140 -21.02 21.94 -5.43
N GLU A 141 -21.87 21.45 -6.31
CA GLU A 141 -21.95 21.91 -7.70
C GLU A 141 -22.33 23.41 -7.79
N ASP A 142 -23.18 23.91 -6.89
CA ASP A 142 -23.56 25.31 -6.80
C ASP A 142 -22.40 26.24 -6.41
N ARG A 143 -21.29 25.68 -5.87
CA ARG A 143 -20.10 26.42 -5.44
C ARG A 143 -18.91 26.29 -6.42
N LEU A 144 -19.05 25.56 -7.53
CA LEU A 144 -17.95 25.35 -8.50
C LEU A 144 -17.30 26.66 -8.95
N ARG A 145 -18.10 27.69 -9.24
CA ARG A 145 -17.59 28.99 -9.71
C ARG A 145 -16.67 29.68 -8.71
N ASP A 146 -16.86 29.47 -7.43
CA ASP A 146 -15.99 30.04 -6.40
C ASP A 146 -14.62 29.38 -6.46
N PHE A 147 -14.58 28.05 -6.68
CA PHE A 147 -13.34 27.28 -6.75
C PHE A 147 -12.61 27.41 -8.10
N GLU A 148 -13.30 27.77 -9.18
CA GLU A 148 -12.67 28.06 -10.47
C GLU A 148 -11.74 29.29 -10.44
N ARG A 149 -11.88 30.15 -9.44
CA ARG A 149 -11.13 31.39 -9.28
C ARG A 149 -10.02 31.29 -8.25
N ILE A 150 -9.76 30.11 -7.70
CA ILE A 150 -8.70 29.87 -6.73
C ILE A 150 -7.41 29.50 -7.47
N TYR A 151 -6.45 30.41 -7.45
CA TYR A 151 -5.14 30.25 -8.08
C TYR A 151 -3.98 30.42 -7.10
N GLN A 152 -4.28 30.75 -5.83
CA GLN A 152 -3.32 31.04 -4.79
C GLN A 152 -3.78 30.45 -3.46
N HIS A 153 -2.83 30.14 -2.61
CA HIS A 153 -3.05 29.56 -1.30
C HIS A 153 -3.97 30.41 -0.39
N ASN A 154 -3.72 31.73 -0.31
CA ASN A 154 -4.52 32.65 0.52
C ASN A 154 -5.99 32.74 0.10
N GLN A 155 -6.30 32.45 -1.16
CA GLN A 155 -7.69 32.38 -1.63
C GLN A 155 -8.36 31.10 -1.10
N LEU A 156 -7.64 29.95 -1.11
CA LEU A 156 -8.16 28.69 -0.59
C LEU A 156 -8.35 28.76 0.94
N ALA A 157 -7.50 29.50 1.64
CA ALA A 157 -7.59 29.68 3.09
C ALA A 157 -8.89 30.38 3.58
N LEU A 158 -9.67 30.96 2.68
CA LEU A 158 -11.00 31.52 2.97
C LEU A 158 -12.09 30.45 3.10
N PHE A 159 -11.80 29.21 2.70
CA PHE A 159 -12.71 28.08 2.69
C PHE A 159 -12.28 27.01 3.68
N LYS A 160 -13.26 26.29 4.24
CA LYS A 160 -13.03 25.23 5.22
C LYS A 160 -12.99 23.86 4.55
N ALA A 161 -11.93 23.09 4.83
CA ALA A 161 -11.80 21.70 4.40
C ALA A 161 -12.50 20.74 5.35
N GLY A 162 -13.18 19.73 4.83
CA GLY A 162 -13.65 18.60 5.64
C GLY A 162 -12.56 17.53 5.75
N GLN A 163 -12.32 17.01 6.97
CA GLN A 163 -11.30 15.97 7.20
C GLN A 163 -11.72 14.97 8.28
N ARG A 164 -11.15 13.77 8.24
CA ARG A 164 -11.22 12.85 9.38
C ARG A 164 -10.19 13.21 10.43
N THR A 165 -10.57 13.07 11.71
CA THR A 165 -9.72 13.39 12.87
C THR A 165 -8.39 12.63 12.89
N ASP A 166 -8.38 11.38 12.39
CA ASP A 166 -7.22 10.50 12.42
C ASP A 166 -6.38 10.52 11.13
N TRP A 167 -6.65 11.46 10.21
CA TRP A 167 -5.86 11.59 9.00
C TRP A 167 -4.67 12.54 9.18
N PRO A 168 -3.49 12.21 8.62
CA PRO A 168 -2.34 13.12 8.64
C PRO A 168 -2.62 14.43 7.91
N ASP A 169 -3.59 14.44 7.02
CA ASP A 169 -4.08 15.60 6.29
C ASP A 169 -4.48 16.75 7.21
N VAL A 170 -5.00 16.48 8.40
CA VAL A 170 -5.40 17.52 9.38
C VAL A 170 -4.20 18.38 9.73
N GLU A 171 -3.12 17.76 10.21
CA GLU A 171 -1.90 18.46 10.61
C GLU A 171 -1.25 19.17 9.42
N ILE A 172 -1.28 18.55 8.22
CA ILE A 172 -0.74 19.15 7.01
C ILE A 172 -1.52 20.41 6.62
N LEU A 173 -2.85 20.36 6.61
CA LEU A 173 -3.68 21.51 6.24
C LEU A 173 -3.56 22.64 7.26
N GLU A 174 -3.60 22.33 8.56
CA GLU A 174 -3.46 23.30 9.64
C GLU A 174 -2.09 23.99 9.63
N TYR A 175 -1.00 23.24 9.43
CA TYR A 175 0.34 23.80 9.26
C TYR A 175 0.39 24.83 8.13
N ASN A 176 -0.28 24.53 7.02
CA ASN A 176 -0.40 25.42 5.88
C ASN A 176 -1.55 26.45 6.03
N LYS A 177 -2.10 26.64 7.23
CA LYS A 177 -3.13 27.66 7.54
C LYS A 177 -4.43 27.48 6.72
N LEU A 178 -4.76 26.27 6.33
CA LEU A 178 -6.04 25.93 5.70
C LEU A 178 -7.01 25.43 6.76
N PRO A 179 -8.13 26.13 7.02
CA PRO A 179 -9.07 25.76 8.08
C PRO A 179 -9.71 24.40 7.84
N THR A 180 -9.86 23.59 8.90
CA THR A 180 -10.47 22.25 8.84
C THR A 180 -11.74 22.14 9.69
N ILE A 181 -12.67 21.30 9.25
CA ILE A 181 -13.82 20.81 10.03
C ILE A 181 -13.67 19.29 10.10
N LEU A 182 -13.68 18.76 11.31
CA LEU A 182 -13.32 17.38 11.58
C LEU A 182 -14.55 16.49 11.82
N THR A 183 -14.42 15.22 11.46
CA THR A 183 -15.35 14.14 11.81
C THR A 183 -14.59 12.84 12.04
N GLU A 184 -15.11 11.95 12.87
CA GLU A 184 -14.51 10.65 13.12
C GLU A 184 -14.79 9.62 12.02
N GLN A 185 -15.88 9.82 11.25
CA GLN A 185 -16.35 8.85 10.26
C GLN A 185 -16.22 9.38 8.83
N PHE A 186 -15.55 8.62 7.98
CA PHE A 186 -15.46 8.94 6.56
C PHE A 186 -16.82 9.10 5.88
N THR A 187 -17.76 8.23 6.22
CA THR A 187 -19.14 8.25 5.68
C THR A 187 -19.91 9.52 6.00
N SER A 188 -19.51 10.26 7.04
CA SER A 188 -20.12 11.54 7.43
C SER A 188 -19.65 12.72 6.58
N LEU A 189 -18.47 12.65 5.95
CA LEU A 189 -17.90 13.77 5.20
C LEU A 189 -18.80 14.22 4.05
N ARG A 190 -19.32 13.28 3.26
CA ARG A 190 -20.21 13.62 2.14
C ARG A 190 -21.49 14.33 2.58
N PRO A 191 -22.32 13.79 3.48
CA PRO A 191 -23.51 14.47 3.95
C PRO A 191 -23.22 15.80 4.65
N MET A 192 -22.09 15.93 5.34
CA MET A 192 -21.67 17.20 5.95
C MET A 192 -21.36 18.27 4.90
N LEU A 193 -20.66 17.93 3.81
CA LEU A 193 -20.40 18.82 2.69
C LEU A 193 -21.72 19.27 2.05
N GLN A 194 -22.63 18.34 1.81
CA GLN A 194 -23.95 18.62 1.28
C GLN A 194 -24.79 19.53 2.20
N ALA A 195 -24.63 19.38 3.52
CA ALA A 195 -25.29 20.21 4.54
C ALA A 195 -24.54 21.52 4.86
N HIS A 196 -23.59 21.96 4.02
CA HIS A 196 -22.84 23.21 4.16
C HIS A 196 -22.03 23.34 5.47
N ARG A 197 -21.59 22.20 6.06
CA ARG A 197 -20.79 22.23 7.28
C ARG A 197 -19.34 22.65 7.02
N PHE A 198 -18.85 22.41 5.81
CA PHE A 198 -17.57 22.86 5.28
C PHE A 198 -17.71 23.10 3.77
N ASP A 199 -16.69 23.65 3.13
CA ASP A 199 -16.78 24.16 1.75
C ASP A 199 -16.24 23.18 0.71
N TYR A 200 -15.21 22.40 1.07
CA TYR A 200 -14.59 21.43 0.16
C TYR A 200 -14.05 20.22 0.90
N LEU A 201 -14.01 19.08 0.21
CA LEU A 201 -13.42 17.83 0.69
C LEU A 201 -12.21 17.51 -0.20
N PRO A 202 -10.99 17.69 0.30
CA PRO A 202 -9.79 17.29 -0.42
C PRO A 202 -9.56 15.78 -0.28
N LEU A 203 -9.75 15.05 -1.37
CA LEU A 203 -9.45 13.62 -1.44
C LEU A 203 -8.45 13.33 -2.55
N SER A 204 -7.70 12.24 -2.39
CA SER A 204 -6.79 11.79 -3.43
C SER A 204 -7.48 11.75 -4.80
N ILE A 205 -6.79 12.20 -5.83
CA ILE A 205 -7.27 12.13 -7.21
C ILE A 205 -7.68 10.71 -7.61
N LEU A 206 -7.14 9.69 -6.92
CA LEU A 206 -7.47 8.28 -7.09
C LEU A 206 -8.85 7.92 -6.53
N GLU A 207 -9.35 8.65 -5.53
CA GLU A 207 -10.57 8.34 -4.77
C GLU A 207 -11.70 9.35 -5.03
N ALA A 208 -11.35 10.59 -5.33
CA ALA A 208 -12.31 11.68 -5.49
C ALA A 208 -13.44 11.38 -6.50
N PRO A 209 -13.21 10.75 -7.66
CA PRO A 209 -14.26 10.41 -8.60
C PRO A 209 -15.33 9.49 -8.00
N ALA A 210 -14.94 8.49 -7.21
CA ALA A 210 -15.87 7.55 -6.59
C ALA A 210 -16.75 8.24 -5.52
N VAL A 211 -16.21 9.23 -4.81
CA VAL A 211 -16.93 9.97 -3.76
C VAL A 211 -17.84 11.07 -4.33
N SER A 212 -17.41 11.70 -5.42
CA SER A 212 -18.20 12.73 -6.12
C SER A 212 -19.24 12.17 -7.07
N ALA A 213 -19.15 10.87 -7.42
CA ALA A 213 -20.05 10.22 -8.39
C ALA A 213 -21.54 10.43 -8.05
N PRO A 214 -22.38 10.61 -9.06
CA PRO A 214 -23.73 11.09 -8.90
C PRO A 214 -24.69 9.98 -8.45
N PHE A 215 -24.76 9.73 -7.13
CA PHE A 215 -26.05 9.35 -6.54
C PHE A 215 -26.92 10.60 -6.32
N ASN A 216 -26.52 11.74 -6.89
CA ASN A 216 -27.07 13.07 -6.62
C ASN A 216 -27.62 13.66 -7.90
N THR A 217 -28.92 13.54 -8.06
CA THR A 217 -29.72 14.42 -8.90
C THR A 217 -30.38 15.44 -7.98
N GLY A 218 -30.05 16.73 -8.12
CA GLY A 218 -30.69 17.80 -7.35
C GLY A 218 -29.70 18.85 -6.82
N SER A 219 -30.22 19.79 -6.05
CA SER A 219 -29.50 20.98 -5.55
C SER A 219 -28.29 20.71 -4.65
N ASN A 220 -28.09 19.45 -4.20
CA ASN A 220 -26.98 19.04 -3.34
C ASN A 220 -25.95 18.15 -4.06
N ALA A 221 -25.91 18.20 -5.40
CA ALA A 221 -24.92 17.47 -6.19
C ALA A 221 -23.50 17.91 -5.85
N LEU A 222 -22.58 16.94 -5.88
CA LEU A 222 -21.15 17.16 -5.67
C LEU A 222 -20.42 17.09 -7.00
N ALA A 223 -19.39 17.90 -7.13
CA ALA A 223 -18.52 17.91 -8.30
C ALA A 223 -17.05 18.08 -7.87
N ILE A 224 -16.13 17.68 -8.75
CA ILE A 224 -14.70 17.94 -8.56
C ILE A 224 -14.40 19.29 -9.19
N SER A 225 -13.69 20.16 -8.45
CA SER A 225 -13.18 21.44 -9.01
C SER A 225 -12.40 21.16 -10.30
N PRO A 226 -12.75 21.82 -11.42
CA PRO A 226 -12.11 21.56 -12.68
C PRO A 226 -10.73 22.25 -12.84
N SER A 227 -10.43 23.22 -11.97
CA SER A 227 -9.29 24.13 -12.15
C SER A 227 -8.29 24.12 -11.00
N THR A 228 -8.68 23.60 -9.82
CA THR A 228 -7.86 23.69 -8.61
C THR A 228 -7.70 22.33 -7.94
N ALA A 229 -6.47 22.03 -7.61
CA ALA A 229 -6.06 20.88 -6.79
C ALA A 229 -5.04 21.36 -5.75
N ILE A 230 -4.77 20.54 -4.76
CA ILE A 230 -3.64 20.72 -3.84
C ILE A 230 -2.73 19.49 -3.91
N PHE A 231 -1.45 19.71 -3.66
CA PHE A 231 -0.48 18.63 -3.49
C PHE A 231 0.36 18.87 -2.25
N TYR A 232 0.56 17.81 -1.50
CA TYR A 232 1.56 17.69 -0.44
C TYR A 232 2.17 16.30 -0.47
N PRO A 233 3.45 16.16 -0.15
CA PRO A 233 4.08 14.85 -0.09
C PRO A 233 3.32 13.93 0.88
N LEU A 234 2.75 12.87 0.37
CA LEU A 234 2.06 11.84 1.15
C LEU A 234 2.19 10.52 0.40
N ALA A 235 3.05 9.64 0.90
CA ALA A 235 3.24 8.32 0.32
C ALA A 235 2.51 7.25 1.17
N MET A 236 2.16 6.17 0.52
CA MET A 236 1.61 4.99 1.17
C MET A 236 2.55 3.81 0.91
N HIS A 237 2.90 3.11 1.97
CA HIS A 237 3.81 1.98 1.93
C HIS A 237 3.14 0.72 2.50
N LEU A 238 3.59 -0.44 2.03
CA LEU A 238 3.23 -1.70 2.63
C LEU A 238 4.10 -1.93 3.86
N CYS A 239 3.47 -2.13 5.01
CA CYS A 239 4.12 -2.33 6.29
C CYS A 239 3.93 -3.77 6.75
N VAL A 240 4.98 -4.36 7.32
CA VAL A 240 4.99 -5.73 7.83
C VAL A 240 5.54 -5.74 9.26
N SER A 241 4.90 -6.47 10.15
CA SER A 241 5.38 -6.66 11.52
C SER A 241 6.84 -7.14 11.55
N LYS A 242 7.68 -6.55 12.42
CA LYS A 242 9.05 -7.05 12.65
C LYS A 242 9.11 -8.45 13.25
N THR A 243 8.02 -8.94 13.82
CA THR A 243 7.93 -10.34 14.28
C THR A 243 7.82 -11.34 13.13
N LYS A 244 7.61 -10.86 11.89
CA LYS A 244 7.41 -11.69 10.69
C LYS A 244 8.41 -11.32 9.56
N PRO A 245 9.72 -11.40 9.79
CA PRO A 245 10.74 -10.95 8.81
C PRO A 245 10.66 -11.67 7.47
N LYS A 246 10.31 -12.96 7.45
CA LYS A 246 10.14 -13.74 6.22
C LYS A 246 9.02 -13.21 5.32
N ILE A 247 7.97 -12.61 5.91
CA ILE A 247 6.89 -11.96 5.13
C ILE A 247 7.43 -10.69 4.49
N ALA A 248 8.20 -9.88 5.23
CA ALA A 248 8.79 -8.66 4.70
C ALA A 248 9.78 -8.93 3.55
N GLU A 249 10.65 -9.93 3.72
CA GLU A 249 11.57 -10.41 2.68
C GLU A 249 10.81 -10.85 1.42
N ARG A 250 9.82 -11.71 1.58
CA ARG A 250 8.99 -12.23 0.50
C ARG A 250 8.28 -11.12 -0.28
N LEU A 251 7.59 -10.22 0.42
CA LEU A 251 6.88 -9.11 -0.21
C LEU A 251 7.84 -8.12 -0.87
N GLY A 252 9.01 -7.85 -0.26
CA GLY A 252 10.06 -7.04 -0.85
C GLY A 252 10.61 -7.64 -2.15
N ALA A 253 10.91 -8.94 -2.16
CA ALA A 253 11.29 -9.66 -3.38
C ALA A 253 10.19 -9.59 -4.45
N GLY A 254 8.93 -9.75 -4.04
CA GLY A 254 7.77 -9.59 -4.93
C GLY A 254 7.69 -8.21 -5.57
N PHE A 255 7.96 -7.14 -4.80
CA PHE A 255 8.02 -5.78 -5.34
C PHE A 255 9.12 -5.63 -6.40
N THR A 256 10.30 -6.15 -6.13
CA THR A 256 11.41 -6.10 -7.09
C THR A 256 11.02 -6.76 -8.41
N ILE A 257 10.56 -8.01 -8.36
CA ILE A 257 10.15 -8.77 -9.54
C ILE A 257 9.01 -8.06 -10.30
N ALA A 258 7.98 -7.63 -9.59
CA ALA A 258 6.80 -7.02 -10.19
C ALA A 258 7.06 -5.59 -10.73
N SER A 259 8.08 -4.90 -10.20
CA SER A 259 8.55 -3.63 -10.75
C SER A 259 9.35 -3.84 -12.03
N GLU A 260 10.26 -4.83 -12.03
CA GLU A 260 11.13 -5.12 -13.18
C GLU A 260 10.36 -5.63 -14.40
N ASP A 261 9.31 -6.43 -14.17
CA ASP A 261 8.48 -6.98 -15.26
C ASP A 261 7.28 -6.10 -15.64
N GLY A 262 7.11 -4.94 -15.00
CA GLY A 262 6.03 -3.99 -15.28
C GLY A 262 4.65 -4.38 -14.75
N SER A 263 4.53 -5.46 -13.96
CA SER A 263 3.23 -5.93 -13.44
C SER A 263 2.58 -4.94 -12.48
N ILE A 264 3.38 -4.18 -11.70
CA ILE A 264 2.85 -3.12 -10.81
C ILE A 264 2.25 -1.99 -11.65
N ASP A 265 2.92 -1.59 -12.73
CA ASP A 265 2.43 -0.54 -13.60
C ASP A 265 1.14 -0.95 -14.30
N ALA A 266 1.08 -2.19 -14.79
CA ALA A 266 -0.13 -2.73 -15.40
C ALA A 266 -1.30 -2.80 -14.40
N LEU A 267 -1.03 -3.21 -13.16
CA LEU A 267 -2.04 -3.25 -12.11
C LEU A 267 -2.52 -1.83 -11.75
N PHE A 268 -1.59 -0.88 -11.63
CA PHE A 268 -1.93 0.52 -11.37
C PHE A 268 -2.79 1.11 -12.49
N GLU A 269 -2.43 0.87 -13.75
CA GLU A 269 -3.18 1.32 -14.92
C GLU A 269 -4.59 0.71 -14.97
N LYS A 270 -4.72 -0.58 -14.64
CA LYS A 270 -6.03 -1.25 -14.54
C LYS A 270 -6.99 -0.52 -13.59
N HIS A 271 -6.51 -0.07 -12.43
CA HIS A 271 -7.35 0.55 -11.41
C HIS A 271 -7.46 2.07 -11.55
N PHE A 272 -6.39 2.73 -12.00
CA PHE A 272 -6.23 4.18 -11.94
C PHE A 272 -5.84 4.83 -13.28
N GLY A 273 -5.91 4.10 -14.41
CA GLY A 273 -5.60 4.63 -15.73
C GLY A 273 -6.43 5.85 -16.11
N PHE A 274 -7.63 5.99 -15.54
CA PHE A 274 -8.48 7.17 -15.71
C PHE A 274 -7.79 8.49 -15.26
N VAL A 275 -6.81 8.41 -14.33
CA VAL A 275 -6.09 9.59 -13.82
C VAL A 275 -5.29 10.27 -14.92
N ALA A 276 -4.64 9.51 -15.79
CA ALA A 276 -3.91 10.06 -16.93
C ALA A 276 -4.84 10.89 -17.83
N THR A 277 -6.03 10.37 -18.13
CA THR A 277 -7.06 11.07 -18.89
C THR A 277 -7.57 12.31 -18.16
N LEU A 278 -7.80 12.19 -16.84
CA LEU A 278 -8.25 13.31 -16.01
C LEU A 278 -7.23 14.45 -15.98
N LEU A 279 -5.95 14.15 -15.85
CA LEU A 279 -4.87 15.12 -15.86
C LEU A 279 -4.68 15.76 -17.24
N ALA A 280 -4.76 14.98 -18.31
CA ALA A 280 -4.59 15.49 -19.68
C ALA A 280 -5.72 16.44 -20.12
N GLN A 281 -6.93 16.27 -19.59
CA GLN A 281 -8.10 17.07 -19.97
C GLN A 281 -8.19 18.40 -19.23
N LYS A 282 -7.48 18.58 -18.11
CA LYS A 282 -7.63 19.73 -17.22
C LYS A 282 -6.30 20.46 -17.05
N LYS A 283 -6.30 21.77 -17.32
CA LYS A 283 -5.21 22.66 -16.89
C LYS A 283 -5.43 23.00 -15.40
N LEU A 284 -5.09 22.06 -14.53
CA LEU A 284 -5.20 22.26 -13.10
C LEU A 284 -4.15 23.29 -12.62
N THR A 285 -4.55 24.15 -11.70
CA THR A 285 -3.60 24.84 -10.81
C THR A 285 -3.46 23.99 -9.56
N THR A 286 -2.27 23.47 -9.31
CA THR A 286 -1.97 22.69 -8.12
C THR A 286 -1.24 23.55 -7.11
N LEU A 287 -1.87 23.79 -5.96
CA LEU A 287 -1.27 24.50 -4.84
C LEU A 287 -0.38 23.53 -4.08
N ILE A 288 0.91 23.82 -4.01
CA ILE A 288 1.90 22.98 -3.34
C ILE A 288 1.97 23.36 -1.87
N LEU A 289 1.74 22.38 -0.99
CA LEU A 289 1.80 22.52 0.46
C LEU A 289 2.98 21.72 1.03
N ASN A 290 3.53 22.21 2.15
CA ASN A 290 4.54 21.47 2.90
C ASN A 290 3.86 20.46 3.86
N ASN A 291 4.47 19.29 3.99
CA ASN A 291 4.07 18.31 4.99
C ASN A 291 4.98 18.45 6.23
N PRO A 292 4.47 18.89 7.39
CA PRO A 292 5.27 19.07 8.60
C PRO A 292 5.71 17.74 9.24
N LEU A 293 5.09 16.62 8.85
CA LEU A 293 5.37 15.29 9.40
C LEU A 293 6.65 14.66 8.85
N ILE A 294 7.25 15.26 7.82
CA ILE A 294 8.52 14.81 7.22
C ILE A 294 9.56 15.94 7.21
N SER A 295 10.82 15.58 7.04
CA SER A 295 11.90 16.58 7.03
C SER A 295 11.75 17.57 5.86
N PRO A 296 12.27 18.81 6.01
CA PRO A 296 12.29 19.77 4.90
C PRO A 296 13.02 19.27 3.65
N THR A 297 14.04 18.46 3.82
CA THR A 297 14.79 17.83 2.71
C THR A 297 13.90 16.85 1.96
N GLU A 298 13.17 16.02 2.68
CA GLU A 298 12.26 15.05 2.10
C GLU A 298 11.06 15.72 1.43
N ASN A 299 10.51 16.80 2.03
CA ASN A 299 9.50 17.63 1.37
C ASN A 299 9.98 18.11 -0.01
N LYS A 300 11.16 18.72 -0.07
CA LYS A 300 11.72 19.22 -1.33
C LYS A 300 11.92 18.11 -2.36
N ARG A 301 12.43 16.95 -1.93
CA ARG A 301 12.66 15.80 -2.81
C ARG A 301 11.35 15.28 -3.41
N LEU A 302 10.33 15.05 -2.59
CA LEU A 302 9.06 14.50 -3.03
C LEU A 302 8.23 15.50 -3.85
N ILE A 303 8.31 16.81 -3.54
CA ILE A 303 7.70 17.86 -4.36
C ILE A 303 8.38 17.90 -5.74
N ALA A 304 9.71 17.84 -5.80
CA ALA A 304 10.42 17.82 -7.07
C ALA A 304 10.08 16.58 -7.90
N GLU A 305 9.97 15.40 -7.27
CA GLU A 305 9.53 14.17 -7.91
C GLU A 305 8.12 14.32 -8.49
N PHE A 306 7.18 14.88 -7.72
CA PHE A 306 5.82 15.15 -8.20
C PHE A 306 5.83 16.09 -9.41
N ILE A 307 6.59 17.18 -9.36
CA ILE A 307 6.69 18.13 -10.47
C ILE A 307 7.30 17.50 -11.71
N ASN A 308 8.33 16.68 -11.57
CA ASN A 308 8.93 15.94 -12.68
C ASN A 308 7.93 14.99 -13.36
N ASN A 309 7.12 14.30 -12.58
CA ASN A 309 6.19 13.31 -13.09
C ASN A 309 4.89 13.92 -13.62
N TYR A 310 4.38 14.97 -12.97
CA TYR A 310 3.03 15.50 -13.22
C TYR A 310 3.00 16.99 -13.61
N GLY A 311 4.11 17.71 -13.50
CA GLY A 311 4.22 19.13 -13.88
C GLY A 311 3.76 19.45 -15.30
N PRO A 312 3.96 18.61 -16.32
CA PRO A 312 3.41 18.84 -17.66
C PRO A 312 1.88 18.94 -17.72
N TYR A 313 1.18 18.41 -16.72
CA TYR A 313 -0.29 18.37 -16.66
C TYR A 313 -0.89 19.44 -15.74
N THR A 314 -0.09 20.18 -14.97
CA THR A 314 -0.59 21.14 -13.98
C THR A 314 0.32 22.34 -13.83
N LYS A 315 -0.27 23.51 -13.58
CA LYS A 315 0.48 24.70 -13.15
C LYS A 315 0.68 24.59 -11.63
N THR A 316 1.92 24.55 -11.17
CA THR A 316 2.24 24.50 -9.75
C THR A 316 2.40 25.89 -9.15
N VAL A 317 1.82 26.11 -7.97
CA VAL A 317 1.92 27.35 -7.20
C VAL A 317 2.28 26.97 -5.76
N TYR A 318 3.37 27.54 -5.25
CA TYR A 318 3.82 27.27 -3.88
C TYR A 318 3.05 28.13 -2.87
N SER A 319 2.77 27.58 -1.68
CA SER A 319 2.37 28.38 -0.51
C SER A 319 3.56 29.24 -0.08
N GLU A 320 3.37 30.54 0.05
CA GLU A 320 4.36 31.48 0.61
C GLU A 320 4.54 31.26 2.11
#